data_5c2afc795f067e8bdf690987b13bef6a
#
_entry.id   5c2afc795f067e8bdf690987b13bef6a
#
_cell.length_a   1.000
_cell.length_b   1.000
_cell.length_c   1.000
_cell.angle_alpha   90.00
_cell.angle_beta   90.00
_cell.angle_gamma   90.00
#
_symmetry.space_group_name_H-M   'P 1'
#
loop_
_entity.id
_entity.type
_entity.pdbx_description
1 polymer ?
#
loop_
_entity_poly.entity_id
_entity_poly.type
_entity_poly.pdbx_seq_one_letter_code
_entity_poly.pdbx_strand_id
1 'polypeptide(L)'
;MKKLLFLIPLLFLIQPAFGEILLQNDQTYIGNDGLLHIVGEIQNNSKSPLNQIKILAVLTDGNGKEINKFDGKMMSNVLMPGMKGGFDIITSEKILDRNLVYDLKFEYKLAAPKSQVIEIVSSELTRDRLNNVVISGTMENNGDITANMINVIATLYDRDGNVLTISKIQTQPDFLRSGEESHFVIPIYEKSQSMEVVNYTIVAESDEYAAVPEFPLGSGALLIISVSSYVVFSRNPERITNAISRCSKILVRQ
;
A
#
# COMPACT_ATOMS: atom_id res chain seq x y z
N MET A 1 -24.37 -40.97 43.29
CA MET A 1 -24.32 -39.66 42.65
C MET A 1 -22.90 -39.44 42.16
N LYS A 2 -22.64 -39.62 40.83
CA LYS A 2 -21.33 -39.43 40.21
C LYS A 2 -21.26 -37.98 39.74
N LYS A 3 -20.37 -37.17 40.34
CA LYS A 3 -20.07 -35.81 39.89
C LYS A 3 -19.18 -35.87 38.64
N LEU A 4 -19.77 -35.50 37.49
CA LEU A 4 -19.07 -35.37 36.23
C LEU A 4 -18.32 -34.03 36.24
N LEU A 5 -16.99 -34.09 36.38
CA LEU A 5 -16.11 -32.92 36.33
C LEU A 5 -15.91 -32.57 34.84
N PHE A 6 -16.55 -31.49 34.37
CA PHE A 6 -16.34 -30.95 33.02
C PHE A 6 -14.99 -30.22 33.01
N LEU A 7 -13.99 -30.88 32.45
CA LEU A 7 -12.68 -30.26 32.15
C LEU A 7 -12.85 -29.44 30.87
N ILE A 8 -13.03 -28.12 31.00
CA ILE A 8 -13.02 -27.20 29.86
C ILE A 8 -11.54 -27.09 29.40
N PRO A 9 -11.19 -27.52 28.18
CA PRO A 9 -9.86 -27.26 27.67
C PRO A 9 -9.73 -25.75 27.43
N LEU A 10 -8.84 -25.12 28.20
CA LEU A 10 -8.41 -23.75 28.00
C LEU A 10 -7.61 -23.73 26.69
N LEU A 11 -8.30 -23.44 25.58
CA LEU A 11 -7.66 -23.17 24.30
C LEU A 11 -6.85 -21.87 24.47
N PHE A 12 -5.57 -22.01 24.72
CA PHE A 12 -4.62 -20.93 24.55
C PHE A 12 -4.65 -20.55 23.06
N LEU A 13 -5.35 -19.49 22.74
CA LEU A 13 -5.19 -18.78 21.48
C LEU A 13 -3.75 -18.23 21.46
N ILE A 14 -2.82 -19.01 20.92
CA ILE A 14 -1.51 -18.52 20.53
C ILE A 14 -1.80 -17.54 19.38
N GLN A 15 -1.92 -16.26 19.70
CA GLN A 15 -1.91 -15.24 18.67
C GLN A 15 -0.49 -15.25 18.08
N PRO A 16 -0.32 -15.47 16.77
CA PRO A 16 0.97 -15.29 16.15
C PRO A 16 1.39 -13.83 16.45
N ALA A 17 2.59 -13.63 16.97
CA ALA A 17 3.19 -12.33 17.09
C ALA A 17 3.53 -11.87 15.67
N PHE A 18 2.59 -11.22 15.00
CA PHE A 18 2.88 -10.49 13.77
C PHE A 18 3.83 -9.35 14.15
N GLY A 19 4.93 -9.21 13.42
CA GLY A 19 5.81 -8.06 13.56
C GLY A 19 5.01 -6.76 13.43
N GLU A 20 5.45 -5.69 14.07
CA GLU A 20 4.78 -4.38 14.00
C GLU A 20 4.81 -3.80 12.58
N ILE A 21 5.81 -4.17 11.78
CA ILE A 21 5.92 -3.87 10.35
C ILE A 21 5.81 -5.17 9.56
N LEU A 22 4.94 -5.19 8.58
CA LEU A 22 4.76 -6.29 7.64
C LEU A 22 5.26 -5.86 6.26
N LEU A 23 6.30 -6.54 5.75
CA LEU A 23 6.78 -6.37 4.38
C LEU A 23 5.81 -7.02 3.39
N GLN A 24 5.53 -6.35 2.29
CA GLN A 24 4.63 -6.83 1.24
C GLN A 24 5.18 -6.47 -0.16
N ASN A 25 4.97 -7.39 -1.11
CA ASN A 25 5.10 -7.15 -2.54
C ASN A 25 6.44 -6.52 -2.98
N ASP A 26 7.54 -6.92 -2.31
CA ASP A 26 8.86 -6.41 -2.63
C ASP A 26 9.48 -7.14 -3.82
N GLN A 27 10.23 -6.40 -4.61
CA GLN A 27 10.99 -6.93 -5.75
C GLN A 27 12.21 -6.06 -6.06
N THR A 28 13.02 -6.54 -7.00
CA THR A 28 14.21 -5.82 -7.48
C THR A 28 14.17 -5.60 -8.98
N TYR A 29 14.72 -4.48 -9.43
CA TYR A 29 14.97 -4.23 -10.85
C TYR A 29 16.23 -3.38 -11.04
N ILE A 30 16.76 -3.32 -12.28
CA ILE A 30 17.81 -2.38 -12.65
C ILE A 30 17.14 -1.15 -13.25
N GLY A 31 17.34 -0.02 -12.62
CA GLY A 31 16.79 1.26 -13.06
C GLY A 31 17.44 1.81 -14.34
N ASN A 32 16.88 2.89 -14.86
CA ASN A 32 17.43 3.61 -16.03
C ASN A 32 18.83 4.20 -15.75
N ASP A 33 19.17 4.41 -14.50
CA ASP A 33 20.50 4.83 -14.01
C ASP A 33 21.52 3.66 -14.00
N GLY A 34 21.06 2.43 -14.21
CA GLY A 34 21.85 1.22 -14.17
C GLY A 34 22.18 0.73 -12.76
N LEU A 35 21.50 1.24 -11.74
CA LEU A 35 21.61 0.81 -10.35
C LEU A 35 20.54 -0.24 -10.01
N LEU A 36 20.79 -1.02 -8.99
CA LEU A 36 19.80 -1.96 -8.46
C LEU A 36 18.85 -1.18 -7.54
N HIS A 37 17.56 -1.31 -7.82
CA HIS A 37 16.46 -0.84 -6.98
C HIS A 37 15.86 -2.02 -6.24
N ILE A 38 15.58 -1.84 -4.96
CA ILE A 38 14.79 -2.75 -4.13
C ILE A 38 13.56 -1.97 -3.72
N VAL A 39 12.42 -2.31 -4.32
CA VAL A 39 11.15 -1.62 -4.08
C VAL A 39 10.18 -2.54 -3.37
N GLY A 40 9.23 -1.95 -2.65
CA GLY A 40 8.20 -2.71 -1.96
C GLY A 40 7.32 -1.82 -1.10
N GLU A 41 6.41 -2.45 -0.40
CA GLU A 41 5.55 -1.81 0.57
C GLU A 41 5.75 -2.41 1.96
N ILE A 42 5.59 -1.58 2.96
CA ILE A 42 5.44 -2.02 4.35
C ILE A 42 4.09 -1.59 4.88
N GLN A 43 3.49 -2.43 5.71
CA GLN A 43 2.26 -2.13 6.42
C GLN A 43 2.55 -1.94 7.91
N ASN A 44 2.02 -0.87 8.50
CA ASN A 44 2.02 -0.67 9.94
C ASN A 44 0.94 -1.55 10.58
N ASN A 45 1.33 -2.68 11.13
CA ASN A 45 0.44 -3.61 11.82
C ASN A 45 0.35 -3.35 13.32
N SER A 46 1.00 -2.29 13.81
CA SER A 46 0.93 -1.86 15.20
C SER A 46 -0.31 -1.00 15.47
N LYS A 47 -0.54 -0.68 16.73
CA LYS A 47 -1.65 0.21 17.15
C LYS A 47 -1.24 1.69 17.22
N SER A 48 0.01 2.01 16.91
CA SER A 48 0.58 3.35 17.02
C SER A 48 1.10 3.83 15.67
N PRO A 49 1.03 5.13 15.37
CA PRO A 49 1.67 5.69 14.19
C PRO A 49 3.19 5.53 14.27
N LEU A 50 3.81 5.25 13.13
CA LEU A 50 5.26 5.10 12.97
C LEU A 50 5.81 6.22 12.11
N ASN A 51 6.98 6.75 12.47
CA ASN A 51 7.73 7.71 11.64
C ASN A 51 9.22 7.38 11.61
N GLN A 52 9.97 8.15 10.81
CA GLN A 52 11.42 7.99 10.65
C GLN A 52 11.78 6.53 10.35
N ILE A 53 10.95 5.87 9.55
CA ILE A 53 11.17 4.47 9.19
C ILE A 53 12.38 4.39 8.27
N LYS A 54 13.43 3.74 8.76
CA LYS A 54 14.64 3.42 8.00
C LYS A 54 14.61 1.96 7.61
N ILE A 55 15.10 1.67 6.43
CA ILE A 55 15.12 0.33 5.87
C ILE A 55 16.57 0.02 5.50
N LEU A 56 17.15 -0.99 6.13
CA LEU A 56 18.49 -1.47 5.82
C LEU A 56 18.37 -2.72 4.96
N ALA A 57 18.80 -2.63 3.70
CA ALA A 57 18.95 -3.78 2.83
C ALA A 57 20.35 -4.38 3.00
N VAL A 58 20.42 -5.64 3.38
CA VAL A 58 21.67 -6.42 3.50
C VAL A 58 21.72 -7.38 2.33
N LEU A 59 22.65 -7.16 1.41
CA LEU A 59 22.84 -8.01 0.23
C LEU A 59 23.86 -9.11 0.54
N THR A 60 23.51 -10.34 0.15
CA THR A 60 24.36 -11.52 0.30
C THR A 60 24.54 -12.24 -1.04
N ASP A 61 25.68 -12.90 -1.20
CA ASP A 61 25.91 -13.81 -2.32
C ASP A 61 25.13 -15.14 -2.13
N GLY A 62 25.15 -16.00 -3.16
CA GLY A 62 24.50 -17.32 -3.10
C GLY A 62 25.01 -18.26 -2.00
N ASN A 63 26.12 -17.93 -1.31
CA ASN A 63 26.67 -18.67 -0.19
C ASN A 63 26.32 -18.05 1.18
N GLY A 64 25.54 -16.98 1.19
CA GLY A 64 25.14 -16.26 2.40
C GLY A 64 26.19 -15.30 2.95
N LYS A 65 27.27 -15.02 2.20
CA LYS A 65 28.26 -14.01 2.59
C LYS A 65 27.72 -12.61 2.28
N GLU A 66 27.76 -11.72 3.26
CA GLU A 66 27.41 -10.32 3.08
C GLU A 66 28.32 -9.66 2.04
N ILE A 67 27.70 -9.03 1.03
CA ILE A 67 28.40 -8.27 -0.03
C ILE A 67 28.40 -6.80 0.33
N ASN A 68 27.22 -6.24 0.61
CA ASN A 68 27.05 -4.81 0.89
C ASN A 68 25.76 -4.53 1.67
N LYS A 69 25.64 -3.29 2.18
CA LYS A 69 24.46 -2.77 2.86
C LYS A 69 24.07 -1.42 2.27
N PHE A 70 22.77 -1.23 2.11
CA PHE A 70 22.22 0.03 1.61
C PHE A 70 21.09 0.50 2.52
N ASP A 71 21.16 1.78 2.86
CA ASP A 71 20.12 2.43 3.66
C ASP A 71 19.05 3.02 2.73
N GLY A 72 17.80 2.75 3.04
CA GLY A 72 16.64 3.35 2.42
C GLY A 72 15.72 4.00 3.46
N LYS A 73 14.76 4.74 2.94
CA LYS A 73 13.71 5.37 3.75
C LYS A 73 12.37 5.10 3.09
N MET A 74 11.35 5.04 3.92
CA MET A 74 9.99 5.05 3.42
C MET A 74 9.68 6.39 2.73
N MET A 75 8.87 6.36 1.69
CA MET A 75 8.46 7.56 0.95
C MET A 75 7.53 8.44 1.76
N SER A 76 6.65 7.86 2.60
CA SER A 76 5.76 8.61 3.49
C SER A 76 6.46 8.99 4.80
N ASN A 77 6.09 10.15 5.36
CA ASN A 77 6.66 10.66 6.61
C ASN A 77 6.12 9.95 7.83
N VAL A 78 4.82 9.65 7.85
CA VAL A 78 4.12 8.97 8.95
C VAL A 78 3.26 7.85 8.40
N LEU A 79 3.38 6.68 8.98
CA LEU A 79 2.57 5.52 8.66
C LEU A 79 1.58 5.25 9.79
N MET A 80 0.31 5.61 9.57
CA MET A 80 -0.75 5.40 10.55
C MET A 80 -1.06 3.89 10.70
N PRO A 81 -1.67 3.44 11.81
CA PRO A 81 -2.04 2.04 12.00
C PRO A 81 -2.88 1.50 10.83
N GLY A 82 -2.51 0.33 10.33
CA GLY A 82 -3.16 -0.34 9.19
C GLY A 82 -2.75 0.18 7.81
N MET A 83 -2.08 1.35 7.73
CA MET A 83 -1.65 1.91 6.46
C MET A 83 -0.46 1.18 5.86
N LYS A 84 -0.39 1.24 4.53
CA LYS A 84 0.76 0.84 3.74
C LYS A 84 1.56 2.07 3.32
N GLY A 85 2.86 1.89 3.18
CA GLY A 85 3.76 2.90 2.61
C GLY A 85 4.83 2.25 1.77
N GLY A 86 5.13 2.87 0.64
CA GLY A 86 6.11 2.37 -0.29
C GLY A 86 7.53 2.83 0.01
N PHE A 87 8.50 2.04 -0.41
CA PHE A 87 9.93 2.37 -0.33
C PHE A 87 10.65 1.99 -1.62
N ASP A 88 11.71 2.73 -1.92
CA ASP A 88 12.67 2.43 -2.98
C ASP A 88 14.09 2.62 -2.41
N ILE A 89 14.86 1.53 -2.36
CA ILE A 89 16.26 1.51 -1.94
C ILE A 89 17.11 1.39 -3.20
N ILE A 90 17.93 2.41 -3.44
CA ILE A 90 18.78 2.49 -4.62
C ILE A 90 20.22 2.21 -4.19
N THR A 91 20.88 1.26 -4.86
CA THR A 91 22.30 0.97 -4.58
C THR A 91 23.19 2.12 -5.04
N SER A 92 24.28 2.36 -4.32
CA SER A 92 25.25 3.41 -4.68
C SER A 92 26.21 3.02 -5.81
N GLU A 93 26.19 1.75 -6.21
CA GLU A 93 27.08 1.17 -7.22
C GLU A 93 26.35 0.11 -8.05
N LYS A 94 26.86 -0.15 -9.24
CA LYS A 94 26.32 -1.19 -10.13
C LYS A 94 26.63 -2.56 -9.57
N ILE A 95 25.59 -3.35 -9.40
CA ILE A 95 25.69 -4.73 -8.93
C ILE A 95 25.51 -5.66 -10.11
N LEU A 96 26.56 -6.43 -10.42
CA LEU A 96 26.62 -7.31 -11.59
C LEU A 96 26.24 -8.76 -11.28
N ASP A 97 26.21 -9.14 -10.01
CA ASP A 97 25.85 -10.49 -9.61
C ASP A 97 24.34 -10.71 -9.73
N ARG A 98 23.94 -11.77 -10.43
CA ARG A 98 22.52 -12.13 -10.65
C ARG A 98 21.95 -13.08 -9.60
N ASN A 99 22.80 -13.62 -8.71
CA ASN A 99 22.40 -14.56 -7.66
C ASN A 99 22.34 -13.88 -6.29
N LEU A 100 21.92 -12.61 -6.26
CA LEU A 100 21.80 -11.86 -5.03
C LEU A 100 20.57 -12.26 -4.24
N VAL A 101 20.77 -12.39 -2.95
CA VAL A 101 19.70 -12.47 -1.97
C VAL A 101 19.78 -11.21 -1.10
N TYR A 102 18.66 -10.66 -0.71
CA TYR A 102 18.62 -9.53 0.22
C TYR A 102 17.73 -9.83 1.42
N ASP A 103 18.09 -9.24 2.53
CA ASP A 103 17.31 -9.21 3.77
C ASP A 103 17.02 -7.75 4.15
N LEU A 104 15.79 -7.46 4.54
CA LEU A 104 15.35 -6.10 4.89
C LEU A 104 15.14 -6.00 6.40
N LYS A 105 15.81 -5.03 7.02
CA LYS A 105 15.67 -4.71 8.45
C LYS A 105 15.06 -3.32 8.59
N PHE A 106 14.14 -3.19 9.55
CA PHE A 106 13.37 -1.98 9.76
C PHE A 106 13.70 -1.37 11.13
N GLU A 107 13.98 -0.06 11.14
CA GLU A 107 14.06 0.76 12.35
C GLU A 107 13.03 1.87 12.23
N TYR A 108 12.34 2.20 13.32
CA TYR A 108 11.30 3.23 13.31
C TYR A 108 11.18 3.89 14.69
N LYS A 109 10.48 5.02 14.72
CA LYS A 109 10.07 5.67 15.96
C LYS A 109 8.54 5.74 16.02
N LEU A 110 8.02 5.73 17.25
CA LEU A 110 6.60 6.03 17.46
C LEU A 110 6.35 7.52 17.20
N ALA A 111 5.23 7.82 16.58
CA ALA A 111 4.79 9.17 16.27
C ALA A 111 3.49 9.52 16.98
N ALA A 112 3.21 10.81 17.09
CA ALA A 112 1.87 11.27 17.44
C ALA A 112 0.91 11.02 16.27
N PRO A 113 -0.36 10.68 16.54
CA PRO A 113 -1.37 10.60 15.49
C PRO A 113 -1.51 11.93 14.75
N LYS A 114 -1.65 11.85 13.43
CA LYS A 114 -1.96 12.99 12.57
C LYS A 114 -3.29 12.76 11.87
N SER A 115 -4.04 13.82 11.64
CA SER A 115 -5.27 13.75 10.84
C SER A 115 -4.95 13.40 9.39
N GLN A 116 -5.88 12.70 8.74
CA GLN A 116 -5.80 12.24 7.35
C GLN A 116 -6.89 12.98 6.58
N VAL A 117 -6.56 14.14 6.03
CA VAL A 117 -7.56 15.08 5.48
C VAL A 117 -7.19 15.64 4.11
N ILE A 118 -5.99 15.33 3.59
CA ILE A 118 -5.65 15.67 2.21
C ILE A 118 -6.15 14.53 1.33
N GLU A 119 -7.27 14.76 0.66
CA GLU A 119 -7.95 13.75 -0.16
C GLU A 119 -7.55 13.87 -1.62
N ILE A 120 -7.36 12.73 -2.29
CA ILE A 120 -7.24 12.67 -3.74
C ILE A 120 -8.66 12.62 -4.31
N VAL A 121 -9.10 13.73 -4.89
CA VAL A 121 -10.46 13.86 -5.46
C VAL A 121 -10.59 13.11 -6.78
N SER A 122 -9.52 13.13 -7.58
CA SER A 122 -9.47 12.42 -8.86
C SER A 122 -8.04 12.06 -9.22
N SER A 123 -7.87 10.95 -9.92
CA SER A 123 -6.59 10.59 -10.50
C SER A 123 -6.76 9.81 -11.81
N GLU A 124 -5.84 10.00 -12.74
CA GLU A 124 -5.80 9.34 -14.03
C GLU A 124 -4.36 8.99 -14.40
N LEU A 125 -4.14 7.74 -14.84
CA LEU A 125 -2.88 7.31 -15.43
C LEU A 125 -3.00 7.43 -16.95
N THR A 126 -2.11 8.22 -17.54
CA THR A 126 -2.05 8.43 -18.99
C THR A 126 -0.70 8.00 -19.55
N ARG A 127 -0.67 7.73 -20.86
CA ARG A 127 0.56 7.44 -21.61
C ARG A 127 0.72 8.45 -22.73
N ASP A 128 1.89 9.06 -22.80
CA ASP A 128 2.20 9.97 -23.91
C ASP A 128 2.56 9.19 -25.21
N ARG A 129 2.83 9.94 -26.29
CA ARG A 129 3.22 9.35 -27.58
C ARG A 129 4.54 8.57 -27.56
N LEU A 130 5.39 8.80 -26.57
CA LEU A 130 6.65 8.12 -26.35
C LEU A 130 6.50 6.95 -25.36
N ASN A 131 5.26 6.64 -24.96
CA ASN A 131 4.89 5.64 -23.97
C ASN A 131 5.43 5.92 -22.56
N ASN A 132 5.67 7.20 -22.23
CA ASN A 132 5.94 7.60 -20.85
C ASN A 132 4.64 7.62 -20.06
N VAL A 133 4.69 7.10 -18.85
CA VAL A 133 3.55 7.09 -17.93
C VAL A 133 3.55 8.37 -17.11
N VAL A 134 2.39 8.99 -17.01
CA VAL A 134 2.14 10.16 -16.17
C VAL A 134 0.86 9.91 -15.40
N ILE A 135 0.88 10.17 -14.11
CA ILE A 135 -0.32 10.18 -13.28
C ILE A 135 -0.63 11.64 -12.95
N SER A 136 -1.84 12.07 -13.27
CA SER A 136 -2.33 13.41 -12.95
C SER A 136 -3.64 13.33 -12.18
N GLY A 137 -3.93 14.37 -11.41
CA GLY A 137 -5.16 14.38 -10.62
C GLY A 137 -5.36 15.68 -9.87
N THR A 138 -6.37 15.67 -9.01
CA THR A 138 -6.75 16.77 -8.13
C THR A 138 -6.77 16.28 -6.70
N MET A 139 -6.29 17.09 -5.79
CA MET A 139 -6.35 16.86 -4.34
C MET A 139 -7.01 18.03 -3.66
N GLU A 140 -7.62 17.79 -2.49
CA GLU A 140 -8.30 18.78 -1.66
C GLU A 140 -7.82 18.70 -0.21
N ASN A 141 -7.66 19.85 0.45
CA ASN A 141 -7.39 19.90 1.88
C ASN A 141 -8.70 20.08 2.66
N ASN A 142 -9.24 18.98 3.13
CA ASN A 142 -10.45 18.93 3.98
C ASN A 142 -10.17 19.21 5.47
N GLY A 143 -8.93 19.62 5.81
CA GLY A 143 -8.54 19.97 7.17
C GLY A 143 -8.83 21.43 7.52
N ASP A 144 -8.67 21.75 8.80
CA ASP A 144 -9.00 23.07 9.36
C ASP A 144 -7.87 24.09 9.18
N ILE A 145 -6.66 23.66 8.86
CA ILE A 145 -5.49 24.53 8.71
C ILE A 145 -4.80 24.30 7.35
N THR A 146 -3.97 25.25 6.97
CA THR A 146 -3.14 25.13 5.77
C THR A 146 -2.22 23.91 5.89
N ALA A 147 -2.22 23.06 4.88
CA ALA A 147 -1.26 22.00 4.69
C ALA A 147 -0.01 22.57 4.01
N ASN A 148 1.20 22.28 4.52
CA ASN A 148 2.46 22.76 3.97
C ASN A 148 3.35 21.58 3.59
N MET A 149 4.30 21.81 2.67
CA MET A 149 5.23 20.79 2.17
C MET A 149 4.50 19.54 1.66
N ILE A 150 3.48 19.77 0.84
CA ILE A 150 2.64 18.69 0.34
C ILE A 150 3.42 17.81 -0.62
N ASN A 151 3.41 16.52 -0.32
CA ASN A 151 3.98 15.48 -1.15
C ASN A 151 2.87 14.56 -1.65
N VAL A 152 2.93 14.19 -2.93
CA VAL A 152 2.09 13.16 -3.51
C VAL A 152 2.96 11.98 -3.89
N ILE A 153 2.55 10.78 -3.47
CA ILE A 153 3.30 9.53 -3.63
C ILE A 153 2.42 8.57 -4.41
N ALA A 154 2.95 8.05 -5.52
CA ALA A 154 2.32 7.01 -6.31
C ALA A 154 3.10 5.72 -6.19
N THR A 155 2.42 4.61 -5.88
CA THR A 155 2.95 3.25 -5.94
C THR A 155 2.29 2.54 -7.12
N LEU A 156 3.08 1.99 -8.02
CA LEU A 156 2.63 1.34 -9.25
C LEU A 156 2.81 -0.16 -9.16
N TYR A 157 1.84 -0.92 -9.68
CA TYR A 157 1.78 -2.38 -9.53
C TYR A 157 1.64 -3.08 -10.88
N ASP A 158 2.19 -4.31 -10.93
CA ASP A 158 1.97 -5.26 -12.00
C ASP A 158 0.62 -6.01 -11.85
N ARG A 159 0.39 -7.02 -12.71
CA ARG A 159 -0.83 -7.85 -12.68
C ARG A 159 -0.94 -8.73 -11.44
N ASP A 160 0.18 -9.09 -10.86
CA ASP A 160 0.27 -9.98 -9.70
C ASP A 160 0.21 -9.18 -8.39
N GLY A 161 0.21 -7.84 -8.47
CA GLY A 161 0.16 -6.92 -7.35
C GLY A 161 1.53 -6.62 -6.74
N ASN A 162 2.63 -6.97 -7.43
CA ASN A 162 3.97 -6.60 -6.98
C ASN A 162 4.23 -5.12 -7.28
N VAL A 163 5.02 -4.48 -6.43
CA VAL A 163 5.40 -3.07 -6.60
C VAL A 163 6.43 -2.96 -7.73
N LEU A 164 6.07 -2.30 -8.82
CA LEU A 164 6.97 -2.05 -9.95
C LEU A 164 7.92 -0.89 -9.69
N THR A 165 7.39 0.22 -9.24
CA THR A 165 8.15 1.43 -8.93
C THR A 165 7.31 2.37 -8.08
N ILE A 166 7.98 3.33 -7.45
CA ILE A 166 7.34 4.35 -6.63
C ILE A 166 7.84 5.71 -7.07
N SER A 167 6.95 6.66 -7.18
CA SER A 167 7.30 8.05 -7.52
C SER A 167 6.72 8.99 -6.47
N LYS A 168 7.54 9.93 -6.01
CA LYS A 168 7.16 10.98 -5.07
C LYS A 168 7.47 12.32 -5.66
N ILE A 169 6.52 13.23 -5.58
CA ILE A 169 6.69 14.63 -5.95
C ILE A 169 6.31 15.53 -4.78
N GLN A 170 6.94 16.69 -4.72
CA GLN A 170 6.43 17.82 -3.96
C GLN A 170 5.60 18.69 -4.91
N THR A 171 4.41 19.10 -4.48
CA THR A 171 3.50 19.89 -5.32
C THR A 171 3.96 21.33 -5.48
N GLN A 172 3.42 22.03 -6.48
CA GLN A 172 3.60 23.47 -6.65
C GLN A 172 2.26 24.11 -6.97
N PRO A 173 1.77 25.00 -6.06
CA PRO A 173 2.37 25.37 -4.78
C PRO A 173 2.51 24.18 -3.82
N ASP A 174 3.49 24.27 -2.90
CA ASP A 174 3.74 23.23 -1.89
C ASP A 174 2.87 23.37 -0.64
N PHE A 175 1.86 24.24 -0.71
CA PHE A 175 0.86 24.44 0.34
C PHE A 175 -0.56 24.43 -0.24
N LEU A 176 -1.53 24.12 0.62
CA LEU A 176 -2.94 24.09 0.26
C LEU A 176 -3.75 24.56 1.47
N ARG A 177 -4.50 25.66 1.33
CA ARG A 177 -5.34 26.18 2.42
C ARG A 177 -6.51 25.24 2.68
N SER A 178 -7.12 25.39 3.85
CA SER A 178 -8.35 24.69 4.20
C SER A 178 -9.43 24.91 3.13
N GLY A 179 -10.01 23.81 2.62
CA GLY A 179 -11.04 23.82 1.58
C GLY A 179 -10.55 24.16 0.17
N GLU A 180 -9.24 24.27 -0.06
CA GLU A 180 -8.70 24.48 -1.41
C GLU A 180 -8.41 23.17 -2.11
N GLU A 181 -8.61 23.18 -3.45
CA GLU A 181 -8.19 22.12 -4.36
C GLU A 181 -6.92 22.53 -5.12
N SER A 182 -6.09 21.54 -5.46
CA SER A 182 -4.92 21.74 -6.33
C SER A 182 -4.71 20.53 -7.24
N HIS A 183 -4.09 20.78 -8.39
CA HIS A 183 -3.70 19.73 -9.33
C HIS A 183 -2.30 19.23 -9.03
N PHE A 184 -2.07 17.94 -9.33
CA PHE A 184 -0.76 17.34 -9.30
C PHE A 184 -0.47 16.56 -10.59
N VAL A 185 0.82 16.40 -10.91
CA VAL A 185 1.30 15.60 -12.05
C VAL A 185 2.55 14.84 -11.62
N ILE A 186 2.49 13.53 -11.64
CA ILE A 186 3.58 12.63 -11.24
C ILE A 186 4.13 11.94 -12.50
N PRO A 187 5.30 12.35 -13.02
CA PRO A 187 5.96 11.63 -14.09
C PRO A 187 6.60 10.35 -13.57
N ILE A 188 6.45 9.25 -14.31
CA ILE A 188 7.09 7.96 -14.00
C ILE A 188 8.30 7.81 -14.90
N TYR A 189 9.48 7.97 -14.31
CA TYR A 189 10.74 8.01 -15.06
C TYR A 189 11.28 6.62 -15.42
N GLU A 190 10.94 5.58 -14.64
CA GLU A 190 11.37 4.21 -14.86
C GLU A 190 10.58 3.56 -16.01
N LYS A 191 11.12 3.74 -17.23
CA LYS A 191 10.42 3.37 -18.46
C LYS A 191 10.15 1.87 -18.59
N SER A 192 11.10 1.02 -18.22
CA SER A 192 10.95 -0.43 -18.25
C SER A 192 9.81 -0.88 -17.34
N GLN A 193 9.79 -0.38 -16.11
CA GLN A 193 8.77 -0.70 -15.13
C GLN A 193 7.40 -0.14 -15.52
N SER A 194 7.38 1.06 -16.08
CA SER A 194 6.14 1.72 -16.48
C SER A 194 5.36 0.99 -17.59
N MET A 195 6.02 0.15 -18.38
CA MET A 195 5.33 -0.63 -19.43
C MET A 195 4.44 -1.75 -18.85
N GLU A 196 4.77 -2.27 -17.69
CA GLU A 196 4.08 -3.38 -17.04
C GLU A 196 2.98 -2.94 -16.08
N VAL A 197 2.82 -1.62 -15.87
CA VAL A 197 1.84 -1.05 -14.95
C VAL A 197 0.42 -1.38 -15.35
N VAL A 198 -0.31 -2.00 -14.42
CA VAL A 198 -1.73 -2.33 -14.55
C VAL A 198 -2.58 -1.58 -13.53
N ASN A 199 -2.01 -1.28 -12.36
CA ASN A 199 -2.71 -0.60 -11.28
C ASN A 199 -1.77 0.37 -10.55
N TYR A 200 -2.33 1.30 -9.79
CA TYR A 200 -1.57 2.22 -8.96
C TYR A 200 -2.39 2.66 -7.75
N THR A 201 -1.70 3.11 -6.71
CA THR A 201 -2.29 3.83 -5.58
C THR A 201 -1.62 5.19 -5.44
N ILE A 202 -2.35 6.18 -4.95
CA ILE A 202 -1.85 7.52 -4.69
C ILE A 202 -2.19 7.90 -3.27
N VAL A 203 -1.25 8.55 -2.61
CA VAL A 203 -1.49 9.18 -1.31
C VAL A 203 -0.89 10.56 -1.29
N ALA A 204 -1.53 11.50 -0.59
CA ALA A 204 -1.01 12.83 -0.35
C ALA A 204 -0.80 13.04 1.16
N GLU A 205 0.30 13.67 1.53
CA GLU A 205 0.67 13.99 2.91
C GLU A 205 1.27 15.39 3.01
N SER A 206 1.30 15.95 4.21
CA SER A 206 1.96 17.23 4.50
C SER A 206 2.72 17.18 5.83
N ASP A 207 3.33 18.31 6.20
CA ASP A 207 3.94 18.44 7.52
C ASP A 207 2.93 18.32 8.65
N GLU A 208 1.68 18.78 8.45
CA GLU A 208 0.62 18.75 9.43
C GLU A 208 -0.20 17.46 9.42
N TYR A 209 -0.38 16.86 8.23
CA TYR A 209 -1.32 15.79 7.99
C TYR A 209 -0.64 14.50 7.48
N ALA A 210 -1.12 13.36 7.96
CA ALA A 210 -0.70 12.07 7.44
C ALA A 210 -1.46 11.74 6.14
N ALA A 211 -0.90 10.84 5.34
CA ALA A 211 -1.51 10.37 4.11
C ALA A 211 -2.86 9.70 4.35
N VAL A 212 -3.81 9.92 3.44
CA VAL A 212 -5.08 9.20 3.36
C VAL A 212 -4.90 8.06 2.38
N PRO A 213 -5.15 6.80 2.76
CA PRO A 213 -5.12 5.70 1.80
C PRO A 213 -6.25 5.89 0.77
N GLU A 214 -5.91 5.90 -0.52
CA GLU A 214 -6.92 5.71 -1.55
C GLU A 214 -7.47 4.28 -1.44
N PHE A 215 -8.76 4.18 -1.18
CA PHE A 215 -9.45 2.93 -1.43
C PHE A 215 -9.76 2.88 -2.92
N PRO A 216 -9.26 1.88 -3.68
CA PRO A 216 -9.65 1.72 -5.06
C PRO A 216 -11.18 1.79 -5.16
N LEU A 217 -11.71 2.60 -6.07
CA LEU A 217 -13.17 2.79 -6.26
C LEU A 217 -13.92 1.44 -6.32
N GLY A 218 -13.25 0.37 -6.79
CA GLY A 218 -13.76 -0.99 -6.76
C GLY A 218 -14.03 -1.55 -5.35
N SER A 219 -13.25 -1.20 -4.34
CA SER A 219 -13.47 -1.68 -2.96
C SER A 219 -14.67 -1.00 -2.30
N GLY A 220 -14.90 0.29 -2.57
CA GLY A 220 -16.09 1.01 -2.14
C GLY A 220 -17.37 0.42 -2.77
N ALA A 221 -17.33 0.11 -4.06
CA ALA A 221 -18.43 -0.55 -4.77
C ALA A 221 -18.70 -1.95 -4.21
N LEU A 222 -17.67 -2.75 -3.93
CA LEU A 222 -17.80 -4.07 -3.31
C LEU A 222 -18.41 -3.99 -1.91
N LEU A 223 -18.02 -2.98 -1.12
CA LEU A 223 -18.57 -2.75 0.22
C LEU A 223 -20.05 -2.37 0.15
N ILE A 224 -20.44 -1.49 -0.77
CA ILE A 224 -21.82 -1.11 -1.01
C ILE A 224 -22.64 -2.32 -1.47
N ILE A 225 -22.11 -3.13 -2.40
CA ILE A 225 -22.76 -4.33 -2.90
C ILE A 225 -22.91 -5.37 -1.78
N SER A 226 -21.88 -5.58 -0.95
CA SER A 226 -21.92 -6.55 0.14
C SER A 226 -22.90 -6.15 1.25
N VAL A 227 -22.92 -4.87 1.64
CA VAL A 227 -23.87 -4.33 2.62
C VAL A 227 -25.29 -4.36 2.06
N SER A 228 -25.50 -3.95 0.82
CA SER A 228 -26.80 -4.01 0.16
C SER A 228 -27.31 -5.43 0.05
N SER A 229 -26.45 -6.38 -0.32
CA SER A 229 -26.76 -7.80 -0.35
C SER A 229 -27.15 -8.32 1.03
N TYR A 230 -26.36 -7.98 2.05
CA TYR A 230 -26.68 -8.38 3.44
C TYR A 230 -28.05 -7.85 3.89
N VAL A 231 -28.36 -6.57 3.61
CA VAL A 231 -29.65 -5.96 3.96
C VAL A 231 -30.81 -6.64 3.22
N VAL A 232 -30.66 -6.92 1.94
CA VAL A 232 -31.67 -7.63 1.14
C VAL A 232 -31.87 -9.06 1.64
N PHE A 233 -30.80 -9.75 1.97
CA PHE A 233 -30.82 -11.11 2.47
C PHE A 233 -31.40 -11.20 3.88
N SER A 234 -31.06 -10.29 4.78
CA SER A 234 -31.59 -10.27 6.14
C SER A 234 -33.10 -9.95 6.19
N ARG A 235 -33.60 -9.15 5.22
CA ARG A 235 -35.02 -8.78 5.15
C ARG A 235 -35.93 -9.80 4.44
N ASN A 236 -35.38 -10.68 3.61
CA ASN A 236 -36.14 -11.61 2.78
C ASN A 236 -35.54 -13.04 2.76
N PRO A 237 -35.42 -13.73 3.91
CA PRO A 237 -34.78 -15.04 3.98
C PRO A 237 -35.45 -16.12 3.12
N GLU A 238 -36.79 -16.07 2.94
CA GLU A 238 -37.53 -17.06 2.15
C GLU A 238 -37.25 -17.00 0.63
N ARG A 239 -36.90 -15.83 0.09
CA ARG A 239 -36.55 -15.72 -1.33
C ARG A 239 -35.25 -16.41 -1.67
N ILE A 240 -34.33 -16.51 -0.71
CA ILE A 240 -33.00 -17.13 -0.89
C ILE A 240 -33.13 -18.63 -0.93
N THR A 241 -33.87 -19.23 0.01
CA THR A 241 -34.11 -20.68 0.03
C THR A 241 -34.77 -21.14 -1.27
N ASN A 242 -35.69 -20.36 -1.82
CA ASN A 242 -36.32 -20.65 -3.10
C ASN A 242 -35.38 -20.49 -4.31
N ALA A 243 -34.45 -19.53 -4.29
CA ALA A 243 -33.45 -19.36 -5.35
C ALA A 243 -32.42 -20.49 -5.34
N ILE A 244 -31.87 -20.82 -4.17
CA ILE A 244 -30.90 -21.91 -4.01
C ILE A 244 -31.52 -23.27 -4.39
N SER A 245 -32.77 -23.52 -4.01
CA SER A 245 -33.49 -24.75 -4.38
C SER A 245 -33.78 -24.87 -5.89
N ARG A 246 -33.92 -23.77 -6.61
CA ARG A 246 -34.02 -23.76 -8.07
C ARG A 246 -32.66 -24.03 -8.74
N CYS A 247 -31.57 -23.45 -8.25
CA CYS A 247 -30.21 -23.70 -8.77
C CYS A 247 -29.79 -25.17 -8.53
N SER A 248 -30.07 -25.75 -7.38
CA SER A 248 -29.74 -27.15 -7.10
C SER A 248 -30.51 -28.14 -7.98
N LYS A 249 -31.74 -27.81 -8.39
CA LYS A 249 -32.54 -28.66 -9.32
C LYS A 249 -32.02 -28.61 -10.78
N ILE A 250 -31.29 -27.59 -11.16
CA ILE A 250 -30.65 -27.47 -12.50
C ILE A 250 -29.39 -28.31 -12.55
N LEU A 251 -28.58 -28.33 -11.46
CA LEU A 251 -27.35 -29.11 -11.38
C LEU A 251 -27.51 -30.62 -11.26
N VAL A 252 -28.69 -31.10 -10.88
CA VAL A 252 -29.02 -32.56 -10.76
C VAL A 252 -29.59 -33.12 -12.08
N ARG A 253 -29.79 -32.32 -13.13
CA ARG A 253 -30.34 -32.71 -14.43
C ARG A 253 -29.31 -32.76 -15.59
N GLN A 254 -28.02 -32.77 -15.27
CA GLN A 254 -26.97 -33.10 -16.26
C GLN A 254 -26.33 -34.44 -15.97
#